data_9fef7bcab08de613da63b6963b0173ee
#
_entry.id   9fef7bcab08de613da63b6963b0173ee
#
_cell.length_a   1.000
_cell.length_b   1.000
_cell.length_c   1.000
_cell.angle_alpha   90.00
_cell.angle_beta   90.00
_cell.angle_gamma   90.00
#
_symmetry.space_group_name_H-M   'P 1'
#
loop_
_entity.id
_entity.type
_entity.pdbx_description
1 polymer ?
#
loop_
_entity_poly.entity_id
_entity_poly.type
_entity_poly.pdbx_seq_one_letter_code
_entity_poly.pdbx_strand_id
1 'polypeptide(L)'
;AYEIRNCDWSSDVCSSDLELIRKLPKIEILYLAGLFHDLGKGKGGNHSEIGSSMVHDFALRAGISKADEELLVWLVKNHLFMSSIAQKKDVHDKHTVDEFIANVNTIEKLNYLFLLTINDIRGTNPNLWNSWKHDLLKSLYITSRSILNQEEVPQKVSIRDRKARTLEAFSKAEINKISKIWKMLPESYFQKNNIASLKSHAEIITNYDGQSSAGIRKLNDYISLTLFTANRKGLFLRACELIDGLMLETYDADIQTTNDNKFALNSFLVKHRKLGNNLYKSDFESIINKINKGILSPTSNIKLSKKIKKPFEMVTKINFSEDKNLMKTLLCIETLDQPKLLVKIAKSFLDLNIDVHSARITTLGERVEDNFQLLDSKNGKFLTKNKKNDLTKSLNNL
;
A
#
# COMPACT_ATOMS: atom_id res chain seq x y z
N ALA A 1 20.70 18.41 2.11
CA ALA A 1 21.18 19.01 0.86
C ALA A 1 21.61 17.97 -0.19
N TYR A 2 22.25 16.89 0.25
CA TYR A 2 22.69 15.80 -0.63
C TYR A 2 21.51 14.98 -1.15
N GLU A 3 20.52 14.70 -0.31
CA GLU A 3 19.29 13.98 -0.65
C GLU A 3 18.46 14.71 -1.71
N ILE A 4 18.43 16.04 -1.67
CA ILE A 4 17.67 16.87 -2.65
C ILE A 4 18.44 17.03 -3.95
N ARG A 5 19.78 16.92 -3.97
CA ARG A 5 20.60 17.06 -5.18
C ARG A 5 20.70 15.79 -6.04
N ASN A 6 20.53 14.60 -5.44
CA ASN A 6 20.66 13.31 -6.14
C ASN A 6 19.35 12.78 -6.73
N CYS A 7 18.28 13.55 -6.77
CA CYS A 7 17.11 13.20 -7.57
C CYS A 7 17.49 13.22 -9.05
N ASP A 8 17.28 12.10 -9.73
CA ASP A 8 17.33 12.05 -11.18
C ASP A 8 16.15 12.85 -11.75
N TRP A 9 16.44 14.09 -12.16
CA TRP A 9 15.45 15.08 -12.60
C TRP A 9 14.86 14.79 -13.98
N SER A 10 15.17 13.64 -14.57
CA SER A 10 14.79 13.28 -15.94
C SER A 10 13.38 12.67 -16.07
N SER A 11 12.65 12.42 -14.95
CA SER A 11 11.31 11.86 -14.97
C SER A 11 10.23 12.92 -14.72
N ASP A 12 9.07 12.80 -15.37
CA ASP A 12 7.88 13.66 -15.21
C ASP A 12 7.38 13.78 -13.75
N VAL A 13 7.73 12.82 -12.92
CA VAL A 13 7.46 12.78 -11.48
C VAL A 13 8.19 13.90 -10.71
N CYS A 14 9.36 14.33 -11.18
CA CYS A 14 10.15 15.38 -10.54
C CYS A 14 9.70 16.80 -10.88
N SER A 15 9.04 17.04 -12.00
CA SER A 15 8.66 18.38 -12.42
C SER A 15 7.64 19.02 -11.48
N SER A 16 6.63 18.27 -11.03
CA SER A 16 5.60 18.76 -10.09
C SER A 16 6.16 19.04 -8.69
N ASP A 17 7.12 18.23 -8.23
CA ASP A 17 7.77 18.40 -6.93
C ASP A 17 8.66 19.63 -6.93
N LEU A 18 9.36 19.88 -8.05
CA LEU A 18 10.16 21.10 -8.27
C LEU A 18 9.33 22.38 -8.26
N GLU A 19 8.16 22.35 -8.90
CA GLU A 19 7.25 23.49 -8.86
C GLU A 19 6.75 23.78 -7.45
N LEU A 20 6.51 22.72 -6.65
CA LEU A 20 6.09 22.88 -5.28
C LEU A 20 7.22 23.44 -4.40
N ILE A 21 8.45 22.94 -4.57
CA ILE A 21 9.63 23.46 -3.87
C ILE A 21 9.82 24.97 -4.13
N ARG A 22 9.65 25.42 -5.37
CA ARG A 22 9.76 26.84 -5.76
C ARG A 22 8.67 27.73 -5.13
N LYS A 23 7.55 27.13 -4.71
CA LYS A 23 6.43 27.83 -4.07
C LYS A 23 6.53 27.85 -2.55
N LEU A 24 7.52 27.16 -1.95
CA LEU A 24 7.72 27.22 -0.50
C LEU A 24 8.19 28.62 -0.10
N PRO A 25 7.60 29.21 0.99
CA PRO A 25 8.04 30.51 1.50
C PRO A 25 9.50 30.53 1.94
N LYS A 26 9.99 29.44 2.57
CA LYS A 26 11.33 29.32 3.14
C LYS A 26 11.86 27.90 2.94
N ILE A 27 12.61 27.68 1.88
CA ILE A 27 13.18 26.35 1.56
C ILE A 27 14.13 25.83 2.64
N GLU A 28 14.77 26.72 3.38
CA GLU A 28 15.67 26.40 4.50
C GLU A 28 15.00 25.62 5.61
N ILE A 29 13.69 25.82 5.83
CA ILE A 29 12.92 25.02 6.80
C ILE A 29 12.85 23.55 6.35
N LEU A 30 12.68 23.29 5.05
CA LEU A 30 12.70 21.93 4.51
C LEU A 30 14.09 21.27 4.70
N TYR A 31 15.17 22.02 4.46
CA TYR A 31 16.54 21.52 4.67
C TYR A 31 16.82 21.20 6.12
N LEU A 32 16.41 22.07 7.04
CA LEU A 32 16.57 21.84 8.47
C LEU A 32 15.73 20.64 8.93
N ALA A 33 14.48 20.53 8.47
CA ALA A 33 13.64 19.37 8.77
C ALA A 33 14.28 18.06 8.25
N GLY A 34 14.82 18.06 7.03
CA GLY A 34 15.57 16.94 6.48
C GLY A 34 16.85 16.60 7.23
N LEU A 35 17.53 17.58 7.85
CA LEU A 35 18.70 17.36 8.69
C LEU A 35 18.33 16.72 10.03
N PHE A 36 17.23 17.16 10.66
CA PHE A 36 16.89 16.81 12.04
C PHE A 36 15.93 15.62 12.16
N HIS A 37 15.20 15.21 11.09
CA HIS A 37 14.12 14.22 11.21
C HIS A 37 14.55 12.89 11.84
N ASP A 38 15.77 12.46 11.58
CA ASP A 38 16.32 11.17 12.01
C ASP A 38 17.39 11.25 13.11
N LEU A 39 17.76 12.43 13.60
CA LEU A 39 18.81 12.60 14.60
C LEU A 39 18.49 11.95 15.97
N GLY A 40 17.22 11.65 16.22
CA GLY A 40 16.78 10.90 17.40
C GLY A 40 16.98 9.39 17.32
N LYS A 41 17.31 8.82 16.15
CA LYS A 41 17.53 7.38 15.99
C LYS A 41 18.66 6.87 16.87
N GLY A 42 18.46 5.70 17.48
CA GLY A 42 19.47 5.06 18.34
C GLY A 42 19.58 5.61 19.77
N LYS A 43 18.80 6.65 20.15
CA LYS A 43 18.87 7.26 21.49
C LYS A 43 17.89 6.67 22.51
N GLY A 44 17.16 5.60 22.12
CA GLY A 44 16.10 5.00 22.94
C GLY A 44 14.81 5.83 22.94
N GLY A 45 13.67 5.20 22.79
CA GLY A 45 12.37 5.87 22.72
C GLY A 45 11.94 6.27 21.30
N ASN A 46 10.96 7.18 21.20
CA ASN A 46 10.43 7.68 19.93
C ASN A 46 11.40 8.69 19.31
N HIS A 47 12.08 8.31 18.22
CA HIS A 47 13.08 9.15 17.57
C HIS A 47 12.52 10.48 17.03
N SER A 48 11.25 10.51 16.61
CA SER A 48 10.60 11.74 16.11
C SER A 48 10.37 12.75 17.24
N GLU A 49 10.02 12.28 18.44
CA GLU A 49 9.90 13.15 19.63
C GLU A 49 11.26 13.65 20.11
N ILE A 50 12.25 12.77 20.15
CA ILE A 50 13.63 13.16 20.52
C ILE A 50 14.17 14.15 19.49
N GLY A 51 14.01 13.89 18.19
CA GLY A 51 14.42 14.80 17.12
C GLY A 51 13.72 16.17 17.20
N SER A 52 12.43 16.18 17.52
CA SER A 52 11.66 17.43 17.67
C SER A 52 12.15 18.28 18.86
N SER A 53 12.56 17.67 19.97
CA SER A 53 13.18 18.38 21.09
C SER A 53 14.55 18.94 20.71
N MET A 54 15.37 18.16 20.00
CA MET A 54 16.69 18.61 19.55
C MET A 54 16.62 19.79 18.59
N VAL A 55 15.66 19.79 17.66
CA VAL A 55 15.49 20.91 16.73
C VAL A 55 14.91 22.14 17.40
N HIS A 56 14.05 21.97 18.41
CA HIS A 56 13.58 23.08 19.25
C HIS A 56 14.77 23.81 19.90
N ASP A 57 15.65 23.09 20.61
CA ASP A 57 16.84 23.65 21.26
C ASP A 57 17.78 24.31 20.25
N PHE A 58 17.91 23.75 19.05
CA PHE A 58 18.68 24.35 17.97
C PHE A 58 18.06 25.67 17.51
N ALA A 59 16.74 25.69 17.25
CA ALA A 59 16.01 26.84 16.73
C ALA A 59 16.13 28.06 17.71
N LEU A 60 16.01 27.82 19.00
CA LEU A 60 16.19 28.85 20.04
C LEU A 60 17.62 29.43 20.01
N ARG A 61 18.63 28.59 19.90
CA ARG A 61 20.03 29.04 19.85
C ARG A 61 20.40 29.76 18.55
N ALA A 62 19.77 29.34 17.44
CA ALA A 62 19.99 29.94 16.14
C ALA A 62 19.18 31.22 15.89
N GLY A 63 18.32 31.62 16.83
CA GLY A 63 17.48 32.82 16.68
C GLY A 63 16.42 32.70 15.59
N ILE A 64 15.94 31.48 15.35
CA ILE A 64 14.86 31.23 14.40
C ILE A 64 13.56 31.85 14.92
N SER A 65 12.75 32.44 14.02
CA SER A 65 11.48 33.03 14.40
C SER A 65 10.53 32.00 15.03
N LYS A 66 9.67 32.44 15.95
CA LYS A 66 8.74 31.56 16.67
C LYS A 66 7.86 30.74 15.71
N ALA A 67 7.36 31.36 14.64
CA ALA A 67 6.53 30.68 13.65
C ALA A 67 7.31 29.60 12.87
N ASP A 68 8.55 29.89 12.50
CA ASP A 68 9.42 28.93 11.78
C ASP A 68 9.85 27.79 12.71
N GLU A 69 10.15 28.08 13.98
CA GLU A 69 10.43 27.08 15.01
C GLU A 69 9.25 26.10 15.17
N GLU A 70 8.03 26.61 15.34
CA GLU A 70 6.83 25.79 15.50
C GLU A 70 6.60 24.89 14.28
N LEU A 71 6.77 25.40 13.06
CA LEU A 71 6.67 24.63 11.83
C LEU A 71 7.76 23.55 11.78
N LEU A 72 9.00 23.90 12.06
CA LEU A 72 10.15 23.00 12.00
C LEU A 72 10.03 21.85 13.01
N VAL A 73 9.68 22.17 14.27
CA VAL A 73 9.43 21.19 15.33
C VAL A 73 8.30 20.26 14.96
N TRP A 74 7.19 20.82 14.41
CA TRP A 74 6.07 20.03 13.95
C TRP A 74 6.45 19.07 12.80
N LEU A 75 7.23 19.53 11.83
CA LEU A 75 7.70 18.71 10.70
C LEU A 75 8.55 17.53 11.18
N VAL A 76 9.53 17.77 12.03
CA VAL A 76 10.40 16.71 12.57
C VAL A 76 9.59 15.70 13.40
N LYS A 77 8.66 16.17 14.22
CA LYS A 77 7.78 15.31 15.02
C LYS A 77 6.88 14.43 14.14
N ASN A 78 6.37 14.95 13.03
CA ASN A 78 5.37 14.32 12.20
C ASN A 78 5.91 13.79 10.84
N HIS A 79 7.24 13.72 10.64
CA HIS A 79 7.81 13.36 9.34
C HIS A 79 7.35 12.00 8.81
N LEU A 80 7.03 11.02 9.69
CA LEU A 80 6.51 9.71 9.31
C LEU A 80 4.97 9.68 9.15
N PHE A 81 4.26 10.77 9.50
CA PHE A 81 2.80 10.73 9.58
C PHE A 81 2.16 10.49 8.22
N MET A 82 2.57 11.23 7.19
CA MET A 82 2.01 11.09 5.84
C MET A 82 2.31 9.72 5.23
N SER A 83 3.54 9.23 5.36
CA SER A 83 3.93 7.90 4.87
C SER A 83 3.19 6.79 5.63
N SER A 84 3.00 6.93 6.93
CA SER A 84 2.25 5.99 7.77
C SER A 84 0.77 5.91 7.35
N ILE A 85 0.10 7.05 7.15
CA ILE A 85 -1.29 7.08 6.65
C ILE A 85 -1.38 6.44 5.26
N ALA A 86 -0.51 6.84 4.33
CA ALA A 86 -0.53 6.32 2.97
C ALA A 86 -0.28 4.80 2.90
N GLN A 87 0.52 4.26 3.80
CA GLN A 87 0.85 2.83 3.83
C GLN A 87 -0.15 1.98 4.62
N LYS A 88 -0.76 2.52 5.68
CA LYS A 88 -1.58 1.73 6.62
C LYS A 88 -3.08 1.89 6.39
N LYS A 89 -3.52 2.96 5.74
CA LYS A 89 -4.94 3.29 5.56
C LYS A 89 -5.29 3.49 4.09
N ASP A 90 -6.58 3.43 3.79
CA ASP A 90 -7.07 3.79 2.46
C ASP A 90 -7.08 5.31 2.29
N VAL A 91 -6.15 5.83 1.49
CA VAL A 91 -6.03 7.28 1.19
C VAL A 91 -7.22 7.86 0.42
N HIS A 92 -8.13 7.00 -0.03
CA HIS A 92 -9.35 7.41 -0.73
C HIS A 92 -10.58 7.39 0.19
N ASP A 93 -10.44 6.84 1.39
CA ASP A 93 -11.50 6.88 2.41
C ASP A 93 -11.60 8.26 3.03
N LYS A 94 -12.84 8.79 3.09
CA LYS A 94 -13.10 10.14 3.62
C LYS A 94 -12.60 10.29 5.05
N HIS A 95 -12.87 9.32 5.90
CA HIS A 95 -12.48 9.37 7.32
C HIS A 95 -10.94 9.41 7.47
N THR A 96 -10.22 8.65 6.64
CA THR A 96 -8.74 8.68 6.62
C THR A 96 -8.22 10.07 6.23
N VAL A 97 -8.83 10.69 5.22
CA VAL A 97 -8.45 12.04 4.78
C VAL A 97 -8.80 13.08 5.84
N ASP A 98 -9.98 13.00 6.46
CA ASP A 98 -10.42 13.92 7.52
C ASP A 98 -9.47 13.84 8.75
N GLU A 99 -9.06 12.63 9.17
CA GLU A 99 -8.07 12.42 10.22
C GLU A 99 -6.70 13.03 9.88
N PHE A 100 -6.25 12.84 8.63
CA PHE A 100 -5.01 13.43 8.15
C PHE A 100 -5.05 14.95 8.17
N ILE A 101 -6.11 15.55 7.66
CA ILE A 101 -6.31 17.00 7.61
C ILE A 101 -6.42 17.60 9.00
N ALA A 102 -7.10 16.93 9.94
CA ALA A 102 -7.22 17.41 11.33
C ALA A 102 -5.85 17.60 12.00
N ASN A 103 -4.85 16.77 11.64
CA ASN A 103 -3.48 16.90 12.16
C ASN A 103 -2.66 17.94 11.39
N VAL A 104 -2.70 17.91 10.05
CA VAL A 104 -1.90 18.80 9.19
C VAL A 104 -2.40 20.24 9.24
N ASN A 105 -3.68 20.46 9.21
CA ASN A 105 -4.50 21.66 9.38
C ASN A 105 -4.19 22.90 8.53
N THR A 106 -3.04 23.00 7.87
CA THR A 106 -2.66 24.12 6.98
C THR A 106 -2.03 23.64 5.69
N ILE A 107 -2.19 24.42 4.61
CA ILE A 107 -1.55 24.19 3.30
C ILE A 107 -0.04 24.22 3.43
N GLU A 108 0.47 25.12 4.25
CA GLU A 108 1.91 25.25 4.48
C GLU A 108 2.50 23.96 5.04
N LYS A 109 1.95 23.46 6.16
CA LYS A 109 2.37 22.18 6.75
C LYS A 109 2.23 21.02 5.75
N LEU A 110 1.13 20.99 4.98
CA LEU A 110 0.91 19.97 3.96
C LEU A 110 2.02 19.97 2.90
N ASN A 111 2.37 21.14 2.37
CA ASN A 111 3.41 21.26 1.35
C ASN A 111 4.77 20.81 1.83
N TYR A 112 5.19 21.28 3.02
CA TYR A 112 6.48 20.87 3.60
C TYR A 112 6.51 19.39 3.96
N LEU A 113 5.44 18.85 4.56
CA LEU A 113 5.36 17.44 4.93
C LEU A 113 5.40 16.51 3.71
N PHE A 114 4.69 16.86 2.64
CA PHE A 114 4.71 16.10 1.38
C PHE A 114 6.12 16.03 0.80
N LEU A 115 6.79 17.16 0.68
CA LEU A 115 8.16 17.22 0.16
C LEU A 115 9.16 16.51 1.06
N LEU A 116 9.05 16.68 2.38
CA LEU A 116 9.91 15.98 3.35
C LEU A 116 9.72 14.46 3.23
N THR A 117 8.48 14.00 3.15
CA THR A 117 8.17 12.55 3.02
C THR A 117 8.74 11.95 1.74
N ILE A 118 8.61 12.63 0.60
CA ILE A 118 9.18 12.16 -0.67
C ILE A 118 10.70 12.08 -0.59
N ASN A 119 11.33 13.13 -0.08
CA ASN A 119 12.79 13.20 -0.01
C ASN A 119 13.36 12.18 0.99
N ASP A 120 12.71 11.96 2.14
CA ASP A 120 13.08 10.94 3.11
C ASP A 120 13.04 9.52 2.48
N ILE A 121 11.94 9.16 1.81
CA ILE A 121 11.83 7.84 1.15
C ILE A 121 12.89 7.67 0.06
N ARG A 122 13.14 8.69 -0.77
CA ARG A 122 14.13 8.64 -1.84
C ARG A 122 15.57 8.62 -1.31
N GLY A 123 15.84 9.40 -0.27
CA GLY A 123 17.17 9.49 0.35
C GLY A 123 17.55 8.22 1.10
N THR A 124 16.58 7.57 1.73
CA THR A 124 16.82 6.32 2.48
C THR A 124 17.18 5.18 1.54
N ASN A 125 16.46 4.97 0.46
CA ASN A 125 16.77 4.00 -0.58
C ASN A 125 16.02 4.32 -1.88
N PRO A 126 16.72 4.67 -2.97
CA PRO A 126 16.10 4.96 -4.26
C PRO A 126 15.21 3.83 -4.80
N ASN A 127 15.53 2.56 -4.48
CA ASN A 127 14.71 1.41 -4.89
C ASN A 127 13.37 1.31 -4.14
N LEU A 128 13.20 2.05 -3.04
CA LEU A 128 11.93 2.11 -2.29
C LEU A 128 10.94 3.09 -2.92
N TRP A 129 11.42 4.03 -3.73
CA TRP A 129 10.60 4.96 -4.47
C TRP A 129 10.09 4.32 -5.75
N ASN A 130 8.79 4.28 -5.93
CA ASN A 130 8.16 3.79 -7.15
C ASN A 130 6.94 4.65 -7.48
N SER A 131 6.47 4.56 -8.72
CA SER A 131 5.31 5.32 -9.21
C SER A 131 4.07 5.10 -8.36
N TRP A 132 3.86 3.90 -7.85
CA TRP A 132 2.72 3.57 -7.02
C TRP A 132 2.74 4.31 -5.64
N LYS A 133 3.88 4.33 -4.94
CA LYS A 133 4.03 5.10 -3.68
C LYS A 133 3.85 6.59 -3.93
N HIS A 134 4.42 7.09 -5.04
CA HIS A 134 4.21 8.46 -5.47
C HIS A 134 2.72 8.77 -5.67
N ASP A 135 1.99 7.91 -6.40
CA ASP A 135 0.58 8.11 -6.69
C ASP A 135 -0.29 8.09 -5.42
N LEU A 136 0.03 7.24 -4.44
CA LEU A 136 -0.63 7.22 -3.13
C LEU A 136 -0.43 8.53 -2.36
N LEU A 137 0.82 8.97 -2.21
CA LEU A 137 1.17 10.21 -1.50
C LEU A 137 0.60 11.42 -2.23
N LYS A 138 0.68 11.45 -3.56
CA LYS A 138 0.12 12.51 -4.40
C LYS A 138 -1.41 12.56 -4.31
N SER A 139 -2.09 11.40 -4.29
CA SER A 139 -3.54 11.34 -4.10
C SER A 139 -3.96 11.91 -2.75
N LEU A 140 -3.29 11.52 -1.66
CA LEU A 140 -3.52 12.06 -0.32
C LEU A 140 -3.26 13.57 -0.29
N TYR A 141 -2.14 14.04 -0.88
CA TYR A 141 -1.78 15.45 -0.96
C TYR A 141 -2.84 16.28 -1.71
N ILE A 142 -3.23 15.87 -2.93
CA ILE A 142 -4.18 16.59 -3.76
C ILE A 142 -5.53 16.69 -3.08
N THR A 143 -6.05 15.58 -2.53
CA THR A 143 -7.35 15.56 -1.84
C THR A 143 -7.32 16.45 -0.61
N SER A 144 -6.27 16.36 0.22
CA SER A 144 -6.11 17.19 1.42
C SER A 144 -5.98 18.68 1.09
N ARG A 145 -5.20 19.01 0.05
CA ARG A 145 -5.02 20.40 -0.40
C ARG A 145 -6.34 21.04 -0.84
N SER A 146 -7.14 20.33 -1.65
CA SER A 146 -8.43 20.86 -2.09
C SER A 146 -9.38 21.13 -0.94
N ILE A 147 -9.41 20.25 0.07
CA ILE A 147 -10.26 20.45 1.27
C ILE A 147 -9.74 21.63 2.10
N LEU A 148 -8.44 21.73 2.32
CA LEU A 148 -7.84 22.83 3.09
C LEU A 148 -8.00 24.20 2.41
N ASN A 149 -8.01 24.25 1.08
CA ASN A 149 -8.26 25.49 0.33
C ASN A 149 -9.75 25.84 0.21
N GLN A 150 -10.67 25.00 0.74
CA GLN A 150 -12.12 25.11 0.49
C GLN A 150 -12.44 25.18 -1.02
N GLU A 151 -11.51 24.75 -1.86
CA GLU A 151 -11.76 24.52 -3.28
C GLU A 151 -12.76 23.36 -3.39
N GLU A 152 -13.63 23.37 -4.38
CA GLU A 152 -14.33 22.14 -4.75
C GLU A 152 -13.24 21.08 -4.95
N VAL A 153 -13.27 20.03 -4.11
CA VAL A 153 -12.39 18.87 -4.28
C VAL A 153 -12.51 18.52 -5.75
N PRO A 154 -11.38 18.55 -6.55
CA PRO A 154 -11.44 18.32 -7.98
C PRO A 154 -12.39 17.17 -8.17
N GLN A 155 -13.53 17.40 -8.81
CA GLN A 155 -14.63 16.41 -8.82
C GLN A 155 -13.95 15.12 -9.26
N LYS A 156 -13.67 14.26 -8.30
CA LYS A 156 -13.24 12.90 -8.61
C LYS A 156 -14.25 12.49 -9.64
N VAL A 157 -13.80 12.32 -10.90
CA VAL A 157 -14.66 11.79 -11.97
C VAL A 157 -15.57 10.80 -11.28
N SER A 158 -16.85 11.14 -11.17
CA SER A 158 -17.72 10.49 -10.22
C SER A 158 -17.60 8.98 -10.42
N ILE A 159 -17.82 8.16 -9.41
CA ILE A 159 -17.79 6.69 -9.61
C ILE A 159 -18.68 6.33 -10.80
N ARG A 160 -19.81 7.02 -10.95
CA ARG A 160 -20.71 6.87 -12.08
C ARG A 160 -20.02 7.18 -13.41
N ASP A 161 -19.30 8.29 -13.52
CA ASP A 161 -18.61 8.68 -14.75
C ASP A 161 -17.43 7.77 -15.05
N ARG A 162 -16.67 7.34 -14.02
CA ARG A 162 -15.59 6.34 -14.19
C ARG A 162 -16.14 5.02 -14.71
N LYS A 163 -17.24 4.53 -14.13
CA LYS A 163 -17.94 3.33 -14.62
C LYS A 163 -18.38 3.53 -16.06
N ALA A 164 -19.05 4.63 -16.40
CA ALA A 164 -19.53 4.93 -17.74
C ALA A 164 -18.38 4.93 -18.75
N ARG A 165 -17.33 5.74 -18.53
CA ARG A 165 -16.14 5.82 -19.40
C ARG A 165 -15.41 4.48 -19.54
N THR A 166 -15.39 3.66 -18.49
CA THR A 166 -14.79 2.34 -18.59
C THR A 166 -15.60 1.44 -19.52
N LEU A 167 -16.93 1.49 -19.43
CA LEU A 167 -17.83 0.64 -20.20
C LEU A 167 -17.92 1.02 -21.70
N GLU A 168 -17.54 2.21 -22.09
CA GLU A 168 -17.47 2.64 -23.50
C GLU A 168 -16.60 1.74 -24.38
N ALA A 169 -15.66 1.02 -23.79
CA ALA A 169 -14.76 0.13 -24.54
C ALA A 169 -15.31 -1.29 -24.74
N PHE A 170 -16.52 -1.60 -24.27
CA PHE A 170 -17.08 -2.95 -24.25
C PHE A 170 -18.39 -3.05 -25.04
N SER A 171 -18.67 -4.21 -25.61
CA SER A 171 -19.94 -4.53 -26.27
C SER A 171 -21.10 -4.61 -25.27
N LYS A 172 -22.33 -4.52 -25.74
CA LYS A 172 -23.54 -4.63 -24.88
C LYS A 172 -23.58 -5.94 -24.09
N ALA A 173 -23.14 -7.05 -24.68
CA ALA A 173 -23.11 -8.34 -23.99
C ALA A 173 -22.08 -8.37 -22.85
N GLU A 174 -20.88 -7.81 -23.09
CA GLU A 174 -19.84 -7.67 -22.10
C GLU A 174 -20.25 -6.72 -20.97
N ILE A 175 -20.86 -5.58 -21.30
CA ILE A 175 -21.40 -4.61 -20.33
C ILE A 175 -22.38 -5.29 -19.37
N ASN A 176 -23.27 -6.15 -19.89
CA ASN A 176 -24.20 -6.90 -19.03
C ASN A 176 -23.46 -7.81 -18.05
N LYS A 177 -22.43 -8.53 -18.52
CA LYS A 177 -21.60 -9.42 -17.70
C LYS A 177 -20.84 -8.63 -16.63
N ILE A 178 -20.17 -7.54 -17.01
CA ILE A 178 -19.43 -6.65 -16.13
C ILE A 178 -20.37 -6.04 -15.07
N SER A 179 -21.50 -5.48 -15.52
CA SER A 179 -22.45 -4.79 -14.62
C SER A 179 -23.04 -5.72 -13.57
N LYS A 180 -23.24 -7.01 -13.91
CA LYS A 180 -23.70 -8.03 -12.96
C LYS A 180 -22.69 -8.20 -11.81
N ILE A 181 -21.41 -8.29 -12.11
CA ILE A 181 -20.34 -8.42 -11.10
C ILE A 181 -20.15 -7.09 -10.36
N TRP A 182 -20.13 -5.96 -11.07
CA TRP A 182 -19.94 -4.63 -10.45
C TRP A 182 -21.00 -4.25 -9.42
N LYS A 183 -22.25 -4.72 -9.58
CA LYS A 183 -23.32 -4.55 -8.59
C LYS A 183 -23.03 -5.27 -7.27
N MET A 184 -22.20 -6.30 -7.32
CA MET A 184 -21.81 -7.10 -6.15
C MET A 184 -20.49 -6.67 -5.52
N LEU A 185 -19.74 -5.76 -6.15
CA LEU A 185 -18.49 -5.21 -5.58
C LEU A 185 -18.79 -3.99 -4.71
N PRO A 186 -18.03 -3.79 -3.59
CA PRO A 186 -18.23 -2.67 -2.69
C PRO A 186 -17.86 -1.34 -3.37
N GLU A 187 -18.43 -0.24 -2.89
CA GLU A 187 -18.16 1.09 -3.45
C GLU A 187 -16.69 1.49 -3.30
N SER A 188 -16.04 1.08 -2.21
CA SER A 188 -14.61 1.30 -1.97
C SER A 188 -13.71 0.75 -3.08
N TYR A 189 -14.11 -0.35 -3.74
CA TYR A 189 -13.41 -0.86 -4.92
C TYR A 189 -13.35 0.18 -6.05
N PHE A 190 -14.46 0.87 -6.33
CA PHE A 190 -14.50 1.88 -7.40
C PHE A 190 -13.83 3.18 -6.98
N GLN A 191 -13.74 3.47 -5.70
CA GLN A 191 -13.02 4.63 -5.18
C GLN A 191 -11.50 4.48 -5.37
N LYS A 192 -10.98 3.28 -5.15
CA LYS A 192 -9.55 2.95 -5.26
C LYS A 192 -9.05 2.85 -6.71
N ASN A 193 -9.88 2.35 -7.61
CA ASN A 193 -9.46 1.98 -8.95
C ASN A 193 -9.70 3.12 -9.96
N ASN A 194 -8.66 3.49 -10.72
CA ASN A 194 -8.77 4.41 -11.84
C ASN A 194 -9.38 3.70 -13.08
N ILE A 195 -9.72 4.47 -14.13
CA ILE A 195 -10.35 3.95 -15.35
C ILE A 195 -9.51 2.84 -16.00
N ALA A 196 -8.19 2.99 -16.03
CA ALA A 196 -7.30 1.98 -16.64
C ALA A 196 -7.32 0.66 -15.87
N SER A 197 -7.35 0.71 -14.52
CA SER A 197 -7.50 -0.48 -13.68
C SER A 197 -8.88 -1.11 -13.85
N LEU A 198 -9.95 -0.32 -13.80
CA LEU A 198 -11.32 -0.80 -13.99
C LEU A 198 -11.50 -1.47 -15.36
N LYS A 199 -10.89 -0.92 -16.43
CA LYS A 199 -10.91 -1.51 -17.76
C LYS A 199 -10.22 -2.87 -17.78
N SER A 200 -9.00 -2.97 -17.24
CA SER A 200 -8.27 -4.23 -17.15
C SER A 200 -9.04 -5.29 -16.33
N HIS A 201 -9.64 -4.90 -15.21
CA HIS A 201 -10.46 -5.81 -14.41
C HIS A 201 -11.74 -6.25 -15.15
N ALA A 202 -12.36 -5.34 -15.90
CA ALA A 202 -13.54 -5.65 -16.71
C ALA A 202 -13.20 -6.65 -17.83
N GLU A 203 -12.06 -6.51 -18.52
CA GLU A 203 -11.55 -7.46 -19.50
C GLU A 203 -11.38 -8.86 -18.89
N ILE A 204 -10.83 -8.94 -17.67
CA ILE A 204 -10.66 -10.21 -16.96
C ILE A 204 -12.02 -10.83 -16.59
N ILE A 205 -12.98 -10.01 -16.14
CA ILE A 205 -14.35 -10.49 -15.84
C ILE A 205 -15.04 -11.01 -17.11
N THR A 206 -14.87 -10.35 -18.26
CA THR A 206 -15.49 -10.80 -19.52
C THR A 206 -14.91 -12.12 -20.01
N ASN A 207 -13.62 -12.36 -19.78
CA ASN A 207 -12.91 -13.58 -20.16
C ASN A 207 -13.13 -14.75 -19.19
N TYR A 208 -13.88 -14.55 -18.10
CA TYR A 208 -14.16 -15.62 -17.14
C TYR A 208 -15.04 -16.70 -17.75
N ASP A 209 -14.54 -17.94 -17.77
CA ASP A 209 -15.11 -19.12 -18.39
C ASP A 209 -15.88 -20.05 -17.44
N GLY A 210 -16.04 -19.62 -16.17
CA GLY A 210 -16.62 -20.45 -15.11
C GLY A 210 -15.59 -21.07 -14.17
N GLN A 211 -14.30 -21.01 -14.48
CA GLN A 211 -13.21 -21.55 -13.66
C GLN A 211 -12.35 -20.44 -13.07
N SER A 212 -11.57 -19.78 -13.90
CA SER A 212 -10.74 -18.64 -13.49
C SER A 212 -10.35 -17.79 -14.69
N SER A 213 -10.11 -16.52 -14.45
CA SER A 213 -9.56 -15.61 -15.46
C SER A 213 -8.50 -14.73 -14.80
N ALA A 214 -7.29 -14.73 -15.36
CA ALA A 214 -6.21 -13.87 -14.92
C ALA A 214 -5.75 -12.96 -16.07
N GLY A 215 -5.25 -11.79 -15.70
CA GLY A 215 -4.68 -10.83 -16.64
C GLY A 215 -3.52 -10.07 -16.03
N ILE A 216 -2.67 -9.56 -16.91
CA ILE A 216 -1.50 -8.77 -16.53
C ILE A 216 -1.56 -7.42 -17.22
N ARG A 217 -1.33 -6.36 -16.45
CA ARG A 217 -1.12 -5.00 -16.93
C ARG A 217 0.27 -4.52 -16.54
N LYS A 218 1.08 -4.09 -17.51
CA LYS A 218 2.40 -3.52 -17.27
C LYS A 218 2.25 -2.12 -16.66
N LEU A 219 3.02 -1.85 -15.62
CA LEU A 219 3.09 -0.58 -14.90
C LEU A 219 4.57 -0.27 -14.74
N ASN A 220 5.10 0.76 -15.40
CA ASN A 220 6.52 1.15 -15.32
C ASN A 220 7.46 0.00 -14.86
N ASP A 221 7.82 -0.02 -13.57
CA ASP A 221 8.73 -1.00 -12.95
C ASP A 221 8.05 -2.26 -12.42
N TYR A 222 6.73 -2.38 -12.52
CA TYR A 222 5.93 -3.45 -11.95
C TYR A 222 4.95 -4.03 -12.96
N ILE A 223 4.35 -5.13 -12.59
CA ILE A 223 3.18 -5.67 -13.25
C ILE A 223 2.02 -5.78 -12.26
N SER A 224 0.84 -5.40 -12.69
CA SER A 224 -0.41 -5.68 -11.99
C SER A 224 -0.95 -7.01 -12.50
N LEU A 225 -0.87 -8.04 -11.69
CA LEU A 225 -1.47 -9.35 -11.93
C LEU A 225 -2.83 -9.37 -11.25
N THR A 226 -3.89 -9.53 -12.03
CA THR A 226 -5.26 -9.60 -11.50
C THR A 226 -5.86 -10.96 -11.80
N LEU A 227 -6.58 -11.50 -10.83
CA LEU A 227 -7.23 -12.80 -10.87
C LEU A 227 -8.71 -12.66 -10.51
N PHE A 228 -9.60 -13.18 -11.34
CA PHE A 228 -11.02 -13.33 -11.06
C PHE A 228 -11.42 -14.80 -11.05
N THR A 229 -12.03 -15.27 -9.96
CA THR A 229 -12.41 -16.68 -9.78
C THR A 229 -13.54 -16.83 -8.75
N ALA A 230 -14.13 -18.02 -8.67
CA ALA A 230 -15.03 -18.34 -7.55
C ALA A 230 -14.28 -18.23 -6.22
N ASN A 231 -14.93 -17.57 -5.24
CA ASN A 231 -14.36 -17.42 -3.90
C ASN A 231 -14.34 -18.76 -3.17
N ARG A 232 -13.25 -19.05 -2.47
CA ARG A 232 -13.11 -20.24 -1.65
C ARG A 232 -12.07 -20.07 -0.55
N LYS A 233 -12.21 -20.87 0.50
CA LYS A 233 -11.24 -20.89 1.61
C LYS A 233 -9.84 -21.22 1.09
N GLY A 234 -8.84 -20.47 1.55
CA GLY A 234 -7.43 -20.65 1.18
C GLY A 234 -7.04 -20.04 -0.18
N LEU A 235 -7.95 -19.33 -0.86
CA LEU A 235 -7.67 -18.70 -2.15
C LEU A 235 -6.47 -17.75 -2.07
N PHE A 236 -6.37 -16.93 -1.02
CA PHE A 236 -5.25 -16.01 -0.82
C PHE A 236 -3.92 -16.77 -0.68
N LEU A 237 -3.86 -17.80 0.16
CA LEU A 237 -2.67 -18.64 0.29
C LEU A 237 -2.28 -19.24 -1.08
N ARG A 238 -3.25 -19.80 -1.81
CA ARG A 238 -2.97 -20.40 -3.11
C ARG A 238 -2.43 -19.38 -4.12
N ALA A 239 -2.95 -18.17 -4.14
CA ALA A 239 -2.42 -17.10 -4.98
C ALA A 239 -0.96 -16.75 -4.60
N CYS A 240 -0.66 -16.61 -3.29
CA CYS A 240 0.70 -16.36 -2.82
C CYS A 240 1.67 -17.49 -3.20
N GLU A 241 1.26 -18.76 -3.07
CA GLU A 241 2.06 -19.92 -3.49
C GLU A 241 2.41 -19.88 -4.98
N LEU A 242 1.44 -19.54 -5.83
CA LEU A 242 1.64 -19.46 -7.28
C LEU A 242 2.56 -18.30 -7.65
N ILE A 243 2.34 -17.13 -7.05
CA ILE A 243 3.14 -15.93 -7.29
C ILE A 243 4.61 -16.21 -6.90
N ASP A 244 4.84 -16.79 -5.71
CA ASP A 244 6.19 -17.16 -5.26
C ASP A 244 6.84 -18.21 -6.18
N GLY A 245 6.08 -19.25 -6.56
CA GLY A 245 6.54 -20.30 -7.48
C GLY A 245 6.87 -19.80 -8.89
N LEU A 246 6.32 -18.68 -9.30
CA LEU A 246 6.61 -17.99 -10.56
C LEU A 246 7.76 -16.96 -10.42
N MET A 247 8.49 -16.97 -9.33
CA MET A 247 9.58 -16.02 -9.04
C MET A 247 9.12 -14.55 -9.04
N LEU A 248 7.85 -14.31 -8.70
CA LEU A 248 7.29 -12.97 -8.56
C LEU A 248 7.35 -12.54 -7.09
N GLU A 249 7.79 -11.33 -6.86
CA GLU A 249 7.81 -10.68 -5.55
C GLU A 249 6.61 -9.74 -5.45
N THR A 250 5.87 -9.81 -4.35
CA THR A 250 4.65 -9.03 -4.13
C THR A 250 4.97 -7.75 -3.37
N TYR A 251 4.52 -6.61 -3.90
CA TYR A 251 4.68 -5.28 -3.30
C TYR A 251 3.37 -4.72 -2.75
N ASP A 252 2.24 -5.12 -3.33
CA ASP A 252 0.90 -4.78 -2.86
C ASP A 252 -0.08 -5.87 -3.26
N ALA A 253 -1.16 -6.00 -2.49
CA ALA A 253 -2.26 -6.88 -2.82
C ALA A 253 -3.60 -6.25 -2.40
N ASP A 254 -4.54 -6.18 -3.33
CA ASP A 254 -5.92 -5.79 -3.08
C ASP A 254 -6.83 -7.00 -3.30
N ILE A 255 -7.42 -7.46 -2.20
CA ILE A 255 -8.25 -8.66 -2.19
C ILE A 255 -9.70 -8.21 -2.07
N GLN A 256 -10.47 -8.43 -3.12
CA GLN A 256 -11.88 -8.03 -3.17
C GLN A 256 -12.77 -9.28 -3.31
N THR A 257 -13.72 -9.40 -2.42
CA THR A 257 -14.75 -10.43 -2.49
C THR A 257 -16.09 -9.77 -2.77
N THR A 258 -16.91 -10.36 -3.64
CA THR A 258 -18.27 -9.86 -3.90
C THR A 258 -19.13 -9.93 -2.64
N ASN A 259 -20.12 -9.03 -2.52
CA ASN A 259 -21.01 -8.94 -1.35
C ASN A 259 -21.78 -10.25 -1.06
N ASP A 260 -22.05 -11.05 -2.11
CA ASP A 260 -22.66 -12.36 -1.99
C ASP A 260 -21.66 -13.50 -1.70
N ASN A 261 -20.40 -13.13 -1.51
CA ASN A 261 -19.26 -14.02 -1.18
C ASN A 261 -18.97 -15.12 -2.24
N LYS A 262 -19.50 -14.98 -3.46
CA LYS A 262 -19.34 -16.02 -4.51
C LYS A 262 -18.09 -15.88 -5.34
N PHE A 263 -17.61 -14.64 -5.56
CA PHE A 263 -16.45 -14.37 -6.41
C PHE A 263 -15.40 -13.56 -5.67
N ALA A 264 -14.17 -13.75 -6.07
CA ALA A 264 -13.03 -12.95 -5.65
C ALA A 264 -12.35 -12.32 -6.88
N LEU A 265 -12.02 -11.02 -6.75
CA LEU A 265 -11.22 -10.25 -7.68
C LEU A 265 -9.97 -9.78 -6.94
N ASN A 266 -8.86 -10.48 -7.12
CA ASN A 266 -7.63 -10.25 -6.40
C ASN A 266 -6.59 -9.64 -7.32
N SER A 267 -6.04 -8.50 -6.96
CA SER A 267 -4.99 -7.81 -7.71
C SER A 267 -3.71 -7.79 -6.89
N PHE A 268 -2.60 -8.11 -7.53
CA PHE A 268 -1.27 -8.13 -6.93
C PHE A 268 -0.34 -7.23 -7.74
N LEU A 269 0.34 -6.31 -7.09
CA LEU A 269 1.44 -5.57 -7.67
C LEU A 269 2.72 -6.38 -7.47
N VAL A 270 3.31 -6.86 -8.56
CA VAL A 270 4.44 -7.77 -8.48
C VAL A 270 5.59 -7.37 -9.41
N LYS A 271 6.78 -7.85 -9.09
CA LYS A 271 8.00 -7.71 -9.93
C LYS A 271 8.70 -9.06 -10.04
N HIS A 272 9.24 -9.39 -11.21
CA HIS A 272 9.95 -10.65 -11.36
C HIS A 272 11.36 -10.56 -10.75
N ARG A 273 11.69 -11.47 -9.80
CA ARG A 273 12.92 -11.43 -9.00
C ARG A 273 14.23 -11.41 -9.82
N LYS A 274 14.25 -12.08 -10.97
CA LYS A 274 15.45 -12.17 -11.83
C LYS A 274 15.40 -11.23 -13.03
N LEU A 275 14.24 -11.10 -13.67
CA LEU A 275 14.10 -10.37 -14.94
C LEU A 275 13.68 -8.90 -14.72
N GLY A 276 13.25 -8.53 -13.50
CA GLY A 276 12.76 -7.17 -13.23
C GLY A 276 11.65 -6.80 -14.19
N ASN A 277 11.89 -5.78 -15.02
CA ASN A 277 10.95 -5.28 -16.04
C ASN A 277 11.14 -5.86 -17.44
N ASN A 278 12.16 -6.71 -17.62
CA ASN A 278 12.51 -7.31 -18.91
C ASN A 278 11.64 -8.54 -19.23
N LEU A 279 10.33 -8.43 -18.96
CA LEU A 279 9.34 -9.45 -19.32
C LEU A 279 8.75 -9.13 -20.69
N TYR A 280 8.71 -10.14 -21.55
CA TYR A 280 8.09 -10.08 -22.87
C TYR A 280 6.64 -10.53 -22.82
N LYS A 281 5.90 -10.33 -23.91
CA LYS A 281 4.49 -10.75 -24.02
C LYS A 281 4.31 -12.25 -23.80
N SER A 282 5.24 -13.07 -24.30
CA SER A 282 5.25 -14.53 -24.09
C SER A 282 5.38 -14.93 -22.62
N ASP A 283 6.14 -14.16 -21.82
CA ASP A 283 6.26 -14.40 -20.39
C ASP A 283 4.94 -14.13 -19.68
N PHE A 284 4.25 -13.04 -20.05
CA PHE A 284 2.92 -12.71 -19.50
C PHE A 284 1.90 -13.82 -19.81
N GLU A 285 1.86 -14.32 -21.04
CA GLU A 285 0.98 -15.43 -21.44
C GLU A 285 1.28 -16.71 -20.64
N SER A 286 2.58 -17.01 -20.45
CA SER A 286 3.02 -18.15 -19.64
C SER A 286 2.58 -18.01 -18.18
N ILE A 287 2.76 -16.81 -17.57
CA ILE A 287 2.35 -16.51 -16.19
C ILE A 287 0.83 -16.65 -16.05
N ILE A 288 0.04 -16.04 -16.94
CA ILE A 288 -1.42 -16.10 -16.94
C ILE A 288 -1.90 -17.55 -17.02
N ASN A 289 -1.35 -18.35 -17.93
CA ASN A 289 -1.73 -19.75 -18.10
C ASN A 289 -1.42 -20.59 -16.84
N LYS A 290 -0.25 -20.37 -16.22
CA LYS A 290 0.12 -21.07 -14.98
C LYS A 290 -0.76 -20.66 -13.80
N ILE A 291 -1.11 -19.38 -13.69
CA ILE A 291 -2.03 -18.87 -12.66
C ILE A 291 -3.41 -19.49 -12.86
N ASN A 292 -4.00 -19.41 -14.06
CA ASN A 292 -5.33 -19.94 -14.33
C ASN A 292 -5.44 -21.44 -14.03
N LYS A 293 -4.46 -22.23 -14.44
CA LYS A 293 -4.45 -23.67 -14.14
C LYS A 293 -4.18 -23.95 -12.66
N GLY A 294 -3.21 -23.24 -12.08
CA GLY A 294 -2.74 -23.49 -10.73
C GLY A 294 -3.73 -23.03 -9.66
N ILE A 295 -4.47 -21.96 -9.89
CA ILE A 295 -5.37 -21.40 -8.88
C ILE A 295 -6.48 -22.35 -8.48
N LEU A 296 -6.93 -23.21 -9.38
CA LEU A 296 -8.00 -24.19 -9.15
C LEU A 296 -7.55 -25.38 -8.29
N SER A 297 -6.23 -25.64 -8.25
CA SER A 297 -5.67 -26.73 -7.46
C SER A 297 -5.75 -26.42 -5.96
N PRO A 298 -5.82 -27.43 -5.08
CA PRO A 298 -5.75 -27.23 -3.64
C PRO A 298 -4.40 -26.59 -3.25
N THR A 299 -4.36 -25.96 -2.08
CA THR A 299 -3.12 -25.45 -1.49
C THR A 299 -2.12 -26.59 -1.26
N SER A 300 -0.85 -26.33 -1.51
CA SER A 300 0.21 -27.32 -1.30
C SER A 300 0.40 -27.57 0.19
N ASN A 301 0.68 -28.82 0.59
CA ASN A 301 1.20 -29.11 1.93
C ASN A 301 2.65 -28.61 2.02
N ILE A 302 2.83 -27.29 2.18
CA ILE A 302 4.16 -26.71 2.33
C ILE A 302 4.72 -27.16 3.66
N LYS A 303 5.75 -27.99 3.64
CA LYS A 303 6.63 -28.13 4.79
C LYS A 303 7.39 -26.82 4.94
N LEU A 304 7.06 -26.05 5.96
CA LEU A 304 7.77 -24.84 6.31
C LEU A 304 9.23 -25.22 6.55
N SER A 305 10.15 -24.68 5.75
CA SER A 305 11.59 -24.84 5.97
C SER A 305 11.93 -24.27 7.36
N LYS A 306 12.81 -24.97 8.09
CA LYS A 306 13.31 -24.49 9.40
C LYS A 306 13.91 -23.08 9.26
N LYS A 307 13.73 -22.28 10.33
CA LYS A 307 14.29 -20.93 10.47
C LYS A 307 15.75 -20.91 10.05
N ILE A 308 16.10 -20.11 9.04
CA ILE A 308 17.50 -19.85 8.69
C ILE A 308 18.02 -18.88 9.76
N LYS A 309 18.98 -19.32 10.58
CA LYS A 309 19.64 -18.41 11.54
C LYS A 309 20.35 -17.31 10.75
N LYS A 310 19.83 -16.10 10.81
CA LYS A 310 20.50 -14.90 10.29
C LYS A 310 21.40 -14.30 11.38
N PRO A 311 22.51 -13.63 11.04
CA PRO A 311 23.44 -13.03 11.99
C PRO A 311 22.84 -11.87 12.79
N PHE A 312 21.70 -11.33 12.35
CA PHE A 312 20.94 -10.29 13.08
C PHE A 312 19.57 -10.82 13.42
N GLU A 313 19.25 -10.93 14.70
CA GLU A 313 17.90 -11.25 15.20
C GLU A 313 17.12 -9.93 15.35
N MET A 314 16.22 -9.65 14.42
CA MET A 314 15.19 -8.64 14.64
C MET A 314 13.97 -9.33 15.26
N VAL A 315 13.53 -8.83 16.41
CA VAL A 315 12.27 -9.28 17.01
C VAL A 315 11.11 -8.88 16.10
N THR A 316 10.32 -9.85 15.66
CA THR A 316 9.10 -9.59 14.89
C THR A 316 8.14 -8.76 15.75
N LYS A 317 7.74 -7.59 15.25
CA LYS A 317 6.73 -6.75 15.90
C LYS A 317 5.38 -7.00 15.26
N ILE A 318 4.38 -7.26 16.09
CA ILE A 318 3.02 -7.58 15.66
C ILE A 318 2.07 -6.63 16.40
N ASN A 319 1.38 -5.77 15.65
CA ASN A 319 0.46 -4.80 16.20
C ASN A 319 -0.94 -5.02 15.64
N PHE A 320 -1.93 -5.05 16.53
CA PHE A 320 -3.34 -5.11 16.15
C PHE A 320 -4.04 -3.80 16.50
N SER A 321 -4.87 -3.33 15.59
CA SER A 321 -5.85 -2.27 15.84
C SER A 321 -7.20 -2.64 15.21
N GLU A 322 -8.24 -1.89 15.51
CA GLU A 322 -9.59 -2.15 15.00
C GLU A 322 -10.08 -0.95 14.22
N ASP A 323 -10.47 -1.19 12.99
CA ASP A 323 -11.22 -0.21 12.20
C ASP A 323 -12.71 -0.42 12.45
N LYS A 324 -13.27 0.37 13.35
CA LYS A 324 -14.68 0.27 13.75
C LYS A 324 -15.65 0.60 12.61
N ASN A 325 -15.24 1.45 11.65
CA ASN A 325 -16.07 1.85 10.52
C ASN A 325 -16.21 0.72 9.50
N LEU A 326 -15.10 0.05 9.21
CA LEU A 326 -15.08 -1.08 8.28
C LEU A 326 -15.33 -2.43 8.98
N MET A 327 -15.49 -2.46 10.31
CA MET A 327 -15.65 -3.67 11.11
C MET A 327 -14.53 -4.69 10.89
N LYS A 328 -13.29 -4.24 10.73
CA LYS A 328 -12.13 -5.06 10.39
C LYS A 328 -11.01 -4.93 11.41
N THR A 329 -10.31 -6.03 11.66
CA THR A 329 -9.06 -6.02 12.41
C THR A 329 -7.91 -5.64 11.49
N LEU A 330 -7.16 -4.60 11.85
CA LEU A 330 -5.92 -4.22 11.20
C LEU A 330 -4.77 -4.96 11.89
N LEU A 331 -3.91 -5.60 11.11
CA LEU A 331 -2.68 -6.25 11.56
C LEU A 331 -1.51 -5.60 10.85
N CYS A 332 -0.52 -5.14 11.61
CA CYS A 332 0.78 -4.69 11.11
C CYS A 332 1.85 -5.67 11.61
N ILE A 333 2.65 -6.19 10.68
CA ILE A 333 3.78 -7.09 10.94
C ILE A 333 5.05 -6.39 10.48
N GLU A 334 6.00 -6.18 11.39
CA GLU A 334 7.34 -5.70 11.07
C GLU A 334 8.33 -6.84 11.35
N THR A 335 9.03 -7.32 10.33
CA THR A 335 9.99 -8.43 10.46
C THR A 335 11.08 -8.34 9.41
N LEU A 336 12.08 -9.22 9.47
CA LEU A 336 13.07 -9.36 8.40
C LEU A 336 12.47 -10.10 7.21
N ASP A 337 12.84 -9.66 6.01
CA ASP A 337 12.47 -10.39 4.79
C ASP A 337 13.10 -11.78 4.77
N GLN A 338 12.31 -12.75 4.37
CA GLN A 338 12.72 -14.13 4.26
C GLN A 338 11.98 -14.85 3.13
N PRO A 339 12.59 -15.89 2.54
CA PRO A 339 11.94 -16.65 1.49
C PRO A 339 10.55 -17.15 1.92
N LYS A 340 9.56 -16.94 1.06
CA LYS A 340 8.17 -17.36 1.27
C LYS A 340 7.48 -16.74 2.50
N LEU A 341 7.91 -15.58 2.98
CA LEU A 341 7.32 -14.92 4.15
C LEU A 341 5.81 -14.75 3.98
N LEU A 342 5.37 -14.17 2.86
CA LEU A 342 3.95 -13.93 2.58
C LEU A 342 3.14 -15.23 2.52
N VAL A 343 3.73 -16.30 1.98
CA VAL A 343 3.10 -17.65 1.95
C VAL A 343 2.92 -18.20 3.37
N LYS A 344 3.92 -18.04 4.23
CA LYS A 344 3.86 -18.47 5.62
C LYS A 344 2.81 -17.69 6.42
N ILE A 345 2.76 -16.37 6.22
CA ILE A 345 1.73 -15.50 6.83
C ILE A 345 0.33 -15.92 6.35
N ALA A 346 0.13 -16.10 5.05
CA ALA A 346 -1.14 -16.54 4.47
C ALA A 346 -1.58 -17.92 4.97
N LYS A 347 -0.62 -18.83 5.21
CA LYS A 347 -0.89 -20.13 5.82
C LYS A 347 -1.40 -19.98 7.25
N SER A 348 -0.79 -19.12 8.07
CA SER A 348 -1.25 -18.85 9.43
C SER A 348 -2.69 -18.31 9.45
N PHE A 349 -3.05 -17.46 8.49
CA PHE A 349 -4.44 -16.99 8.35
C PHE A 349 -5.39 -18.13 8.03
N LEU A 350 -5.04 -19.00 7.08
CA LEU A 350 -5.87 -20.16 6.72
C LEU A 350 -6.07 -21.13 7.90
N ASP A 351 -4.99 -21.47 8.60
CA ASP A 351 -5.00 -22.43 9.72
C ASP A 351 -5.88 -21.93 10.88
N LEU A 352 -5.93 -20.61 11.09
CA LEU A 352 -6.75 -19.98 12.13
C LEU A 352 -8.15 -19.54 11.66
N ASN A 353 -8.56 -19.88 10.44
CA ASN A 353 -9.81 -19.45 9.84
C ASN A 353 -9.97 -17.92 9.86
N ILE A 354 -9.01 -17.23 9.30
CA ILE A 354 -8.98 -15.79 9.14
C ILE A 354 -9.05 -15.47 7.64
N ASP A 355 -9.97 -14.58 7.26
CA ASP A 355 -10.10 -14.08 5.90
C ASP A 355 -9.32 -12.78 5.73
N VAL A 356 -8.61 -12.67 4.62
CA VAL A 356 -7.89 -11.46 4.22
C VAL A 356 -8.79 -10.66 3.29
N HIS A 357 -9.09 -9.43 3.70
CA HIS A 357 -9.87 -8.50 2.88
C HIS A 357 -8.98 -7.60 2.04
N SER A 358 -7.87 -7.15 2.60
CA SER A 358 -6.86 -6.35 1.91
C SER A 358 -5.49 -6.65 2.51
N ALA A 359 -4.47 -6.61 1.70
CA ALA A 359 -3.09 -6.75 2.14
C ALA A 359 -2.26 -5.65 1.47
N ARG A 360 -1.35 -5.08 2.24
CA ARG A 360 -0.36 -4.12 1.74
C ARG A 360 1.01 -4.57 2.20
N ILE A 361 1.84 -4.95 1.24
CA ILE A 361 3.13 -5.57 1.45
C ILE A 361 4.21 -4.54 1.17
N THR A 362 5.09 -4.28 2.11
CA THR A 362 6.14 -3.27 1.95
C THR A 362 7.48 -3.84 2.37
N THR A 363 8.38 -4.04 1.42
CA THR A 363 9.76 -4.46 1.70
C THR A 363 10.68 -3.24 1.70
N LEU A 364 11.41 -3.03 2.80
CA LEU A 364 12.32 -1.93 3.05
C LEU A 364 13.75 -2.47 3.23
N GLY A 365 14.43 -2.78 2.12
CA GLY A 365 15.71 -3.48 2.17
C GLY A 365 15.54 -4.89 2.74
N GLU A 366 16.16 -5.18 3.90
CA GLU A 366 15.99 -6.47 4.60
C GLU A 366 14.79 -6.49 5.56
N ARG A 367 14.06 -5.39 5.72
CA ARG A 367 12.91 -5.26 6.61
C ARG A 367 11.62 -5.27 5.81
N VAL A 368 10.64 -5.97 6.32
CA VAL A 368 9.27 -6.02 5.78
C VAL A 368 8.32 -5.36 6.77
N GLU A 369 7.44 -4.52 6.26
CA GLU A 369 6.30 -3.96 6.99
C GLU A 369 5.01 -4.31 6.23
N ASP A 370 4.33 -5.37 6.67
CA ASP A 370 3.12 -5.87 6.03
C ASP A 370 1.89 -5.48 6.82
N ASN A 371 0.92 -4.90 6.14
CA ASN A 371 -0.33 -4.45 6.72
C ASN A 371 -1.50 -5.23 6.12
N PHE A 372 -2.35 -5.82 6.98
CA PHE A 372 -3.48 -6.63 6.57
C PHE A 372 -4.79 -6.12 7.20
N GLN A 373 -5.86 -6.16 6.42
CA GLN A 373 -7.22 -6.04 6.95
C GLN A 373 -7.84 -7.43 7.03
N LEU A 374 -8.20 -7.84 8.24
CA LEU A 374 -8.58 -9.22 8.55
C LEU A 374 -10.00 -9.30 9.12
N LEU A 375 -10.66 -10.41 8.82
CA LEU A 375 -11.96 -10.78 9.37
C LEU A 375 -11.92 -12.23 9.89
N ASP A 376 -12.74 -12.51 10.90
CA ASP A 376 -13.00 -13.89 11.31
C ASP A 376 -13.89 -14.57 10.27
N SER A 377 -13.40 -15.61 9.60
CA SER A 377 -14.13 -16.34 8.54
C SER A 377 -15.46 -16.94 9.01
N LYS A 378 -15.64 -17.15 10.34
CA LYS A 378 -16.87 -17.76 10.87
C LYS A 378 -18.04 -16.78 10.96
N ASN A 379 -17.77 -15.52 11.26
CA ASN A 379 -18.80 -14.53 11.56
C ASN A 379 -18.67 -13.20 10.78
N GLY A 380 -17.61 -13.05 9.98
CA GLY A 380 -17.34 -11.84 9.19
C GLY A 380 -17.05 -10.59 10.03
N LYS A 381 -16.62 -10.74 11.29
CA LYS A 381 -16.38 -9.65 12.25
C LYS A 381 -14.91 -9.58 12.66
N PHE A 382 -14.63 -8.72 13.63
CA PHE A 382 -13.30 -8.59 14.24
C PHE A 382 -12.76 -9.93 14.75
N LEU A 383 -11.45 -10.08 14.72
CA LEU A 383 -10.77 -11.19 15.37
C LEU A 383 -10.94 -11.10 16.88
N THR A 384 -11.31 -12.21 17.52
CA THR A 384 -11.38 -12.31 18.98
C THR A 384 -9.98 -12.19 19.60
N LYS A 385 -9.90 -11.83 20.88
CA LYS A 385 -8.63 -11.76 21.62
C LYS A 385 -7.84 -13.08 21.56
N ASN A 386 -8.52 -14.21 21.64
CA ASN A 386 -7.88 -15.53 21.55
C ASN A 386 -7.28 -15.75 20.15
N LYS A 387 -8.01 -15.44 19.07
CA LYS A 387 -7.47 -15.55 17.72
C LYS A 387 -6.29 -14.60 17.47
N LYS A 388 -6.31 -13.37 17.99
CA LYS A 388 -5.17 -12.45 17.93
C LYS A 388 -3.94 -13.05 18.63
N ASN A 389 -4.12 -13.65 19.82
CA ASN A 389 -3.04 -14.32 20.55
C ASN A 389 -2.48 -15.54 19.80
N ASP A 390 -3.35 -16.38 19.24
CA ASP A 390 -2.93 -17.56 18.49
C ASP A 390 -2.21 -17.17 17.19
N LEU A 391 -2.68 -16.12 16.53
CA LEU A 391 -2.01 -15.56 15.35
C LEU A 391 -0.63 -14.98 15.71
N THR A 392 -0.52 -14.26 16.82
CA THR A 392 0.77 -13.76 17.33
C THR A 392 1.77 -14.90 17.57
N LYS A 393 1.34 -15.98 18.21
CA LYS A 393 2.20 -17.16 18.41
C LYS A 393 2.63 -17.80 17.09
N SER A 394 1.71 -17.91 16.12
CA SER A 394 2.03 -18.46 14.80
C SER A 394 3.04 -17.60 14.05
N LEU A 395 2.86 -16.27 14.06
CA LEU A 395 3.72 -15.32 13.36
C LEU A 395 5.10 -15.16 14.02
N ASN A 396 5.22 -15.28 15.34
CA ASN A 396 6.53 -15.26 16.03
C ASN A 396 7.38 -16.52 15.73
N ASN A 397 6.79 -17.56 15.20
CA ASN A 397 7.48 -18.79 14.79
C ASN A 397 7.90 -18.79 13.30
N LEU A 398 7.72 -17.68 12.58
CA LEU A 398 8.08 -17.52 11.15
C LEU A 398 9.61 -17.42 10.91
#